data_c88da0f1fccb93633b743258cfb901ed
#
_entry.id   c88da0f1fccb93633b743258cfb901ed
#
_cell.length_a   1.000
_cell.length_b   1.000
_cell.length_c   1.000
_cell.angle_alpha   90.00
_cell.angle_beta   90.00
_cell.angle_gamma   90.00
#
_symmetry.space_group_name_H-M   'P 1'
#
loop_
_entity.id
_entity.type
_entity.pdbx_description
1 polymer ?
#
loop_
_entity_poly.entity_id
_entity_poly.type
_entity_poly.pdbx_seq_one_letter_code
_entity_poly.pdbx_strand_id
1 'polypeptide(L)'
;MTGGSGRDFFRYNSRTEGIDTIADFNVLDDTILVSRSGFSGGLTVGTLLNTQFTTGTSATTSAHRFIYNASNGQLLYDIDGTGTTAASQIATLSPTLAVTASNFVVF
;
A
#
# COMPACT_ATOMS: atom_id res chain seq x y z
N MET A 1 10.93 8.88 -1.66
CA MET A 1 10.17 9.55 -2.74
C MET A 1 9.53 10.83 -2.23
N THR A 2 9.49 11.83 -3.06
CA THR A 2 8.83 13.10 -2.74
C THR A 2 7.97 13.50 -3.93
N GLY A 3 6.68 13.70 -3.70
CA GLY A 3 5.75 14.10 -4.76
C GLY A 3 5.67 15.59 -4.95
N GLY A 4 5.91 16.37 -3.91
CA GLY A 4 5.74 17.81 -3.93
C GLY A 4 4.28 18.22 -3.82
N SER A 5 3.93 19.37 -4.36
CA SER A 5 2.57 19.87 -4.34
C SER A 5 1.77 19.30 -5.51
N GLY A 6 0.45 19.26 -5.38
CA GLY A 6 -0.44 18.79 -6.42
C GLY A 6 -0.70 17.28 -6.31
N ARG A 7 -1.25 16.73 -7.40
CA ARG A 7 -1.61 15.32 -7.45
C ARG A 7 -0.42 14.52 -7.98
N ASP A 8 0.09 13.60 -7.17
CA ASP A 8 1.27 12.80 -7.50
C ASP A 8 0.93 11.31 -7.51
N PHE A 9 1.68 10.55 -8.32
CA PHE A 9 1.55 9.10 -8.41
C PHE A 9 2.88 8.46 -8.04
N PHE A 10 2.85 7.58 -7.03
CA PHE A 10 4.02 6.84 -6.58
C PHE A 10 3.91 5.41 -7.11
N ARG A 11 4.74 5.07 -8.09
CA ARG A 11 4.63 3.82 -8.83
C ARG A 11 5.55 2.75 -8.27
N TYR A 12 4.97 1.58 -7.99
CA TYR A 12 5.71 0.40 -7.57
C TYR A 12 5.50 -0.71 -8.60
N ASN A 13 6.59 -1.16 -9.23
CA ASN A 13 6.54 -2.22 -10.23
C ASN A 13 6.62 -3.61 -9.60
N SER A 14 7.13 -3.71 -8.36
CA SER A 14 7.29 -4.98 -7.66
C SER A 14 7.29 -4.72 -6.15
N ARG A 15 6.79 -5.70 -5.38
CA ARG A 15 6.83 -5.65 -3.92
C ARG A 15 8.26 -5.80 -3.37
N THR A 16 9.23 -6.10 -4.21
CA THR A 16 10.63 -6.33 -3.82
C THR A 16 11.56 -5.19 -4.23
N GLU A 17 11.03 -4.04 -4.63
CA GLU A 17 11.87 -2.90 -5.06
C GLU A 17 12.63 -2.22 -3.93
N GLY A 18 12.34 -2.56 -2.68
CA GLY A 18 12.94 -1.92 -1.53
C GLY A 18 11.94 -1.02 -0.81
N ILE A 19 12.37 -0.43 0.30
CA ILE A 19 11.51 0.37 1.15
C ILE A 19 11.78 1.84 0.85
N ASP A 20 10.75 2.54 0.35
CA ASP A 20 10.82 3.97 0.09
C ASP A 20 10.17 4.77 1.20
N THR A 21 10.67 5.98 1.44
CA THR A 21 10.03 6.92 2.35
C THR A 21 9.31 7.98 1.54
N ILE A 22 8.01 8.14 1.78
CA ILE A 22 7.18 9.16 1.15
C ILE A 22 6.74 10.12 2.26
N ALA A 23 7.51 11.19 2.44
CA ALA A 23 7.32 12.10 3.58
C ALA A 23 6.13 13.05 3.40
N ASP A 24 5.71 13.27 2.16
CA ASP A 24 4.70 14.27 1.81
C ASP A 24 3.44 13.66 1.18
N PHE A 25 3.14 12.40 1.46
CA PHE A 25 1.95 11.76 0.89
C PHE A 25 0.68 12.46 1.38
N ASN A 26 -0.14 12.90 0.42
CA ASN A 26 -1.41 13.56 0.69
C ASN A 26 -2.55 12.64 0.29
N VAL A 27 -3.34 12.16 1.26
CA VAL A 27 -4.43 11.20 1.00
C VAL A 27 -5.53 11.76 0.11
N LEU A 28 -5.63 13.09 -0.03
CA LEU A 28 -6.65 13.71 -0.88
C LEU A 28 -6.20 13.81 -2.34
N ASP A 29 -4.90 13.94 -2.59
CA ASP A 29 -4.38 14.22 -3.92
C ASP A 29 -3.51 13.11 -4.50
N ASP A 30 -2.82 12.34 -3.67
CA ASP A 30 -1.80 11.42 -4.12
C ASP A 30 -2.32 9.98 -4.22
N THR A 31 -1.69 9.20 -5.10
CA THR A 31 -2.09 7.82 -5.37
C THR A 31 -0.85 6.94 -5.43
N ILE A 32 -0.96 5.73 -4.88
CA ILE A 32 0.07 4.71 -4.99
C ILE A 32 -0.35 3.75 -6.10
N LEU A 33 0.50 3.62 -7.13
CA LEU A 33 0.29 2.70 -8.25
C LEU A 33 1.07 1.42 -8.00
N VAL A 34 0.41 0.28 -8.10
CA VAL A 34 1.05 -1.01 -7.87
C VAL A 34 0.80 -1.95 -9.05
N SER A 35 1.85 -2.64 -9.49
CA SER A 35 1.75 -3.57 -10.60
C SER A 35 1.15 -4.89 -10.14
N ARG A 36 0.08 -5.32 -10.79
CA ARG A 36 -0.55 -6.60 -10.50
C ARG A 36 0.43 -7.77 -10.66
N SER A 37 1.21 -7.75 -11.72
CA SER A 37 2.16 -8.84 -11.99
C SER A 37 3.37 -8.80 -11.06
N GLY A 38 3.81 -7.60 -10.67
CA GLY A 38 4.97 -7.45 -9.78
C GLY A 38 4.64 -7.71 -8.31
N PHE A 39 3.41 -7.47 -7.89
CA PHE A 39 2.98 -7.72 -6.51
C PHE A 39 2.39 -9.12 -6.33
N SER A 40 1.74 -9.68 -7.36
CA SER A 40 1.04 -10.98 -7.27
C SER A 40 -0.10 -10.92 -6.25
N GLY A 41 -0.50 -12.05 -5.69
CA GLY A 41 -1.49 -12.10 -4.62
C GLY A 41 -2.93 -11.92 -5.06
N GLY A 42 -3.21 -11.96 -6.36
CA GLY A 42 -4.58 -11.90 -6.86
C GLY A 42 -5.19 -10.50 -6.89
N LEU A 43 -4.36 -9.46 -7.07
CA LEU A 43 -4.86 -8.09 -7.22
C LEU A 43 -5.64 -7.96 -8.52
N THR A 44 -6.67 -7.10 -8.50
CA THR A 44 -7.49 -6.79 -9.66
C THR A 44 -7.12 -5.40 -10.18
N VAL A 45 -6.95 -5.27 -11.49
CA VAL A 45 -6.64 -3.98 -12.12
C VAL A 45 -7.77 -2.98 -11.84
N GLY A 46 -7.37 -1.76 -11.46
CA GLY A 46 -8.28 -0.68 -11.10
C GLY A 46 -8.05 -0.23 -9.66
N THR A 47 -9.00 0.52 -9.10
CA THR A 47 -8.92 0.93 -7.70
C THR A 47 -8.92 -0.29 -6.79
N LEU A 48 -8.02 -0.31 -5.81
CA LEU A 48 -7.92 -1.41 -4.86
C LEU A 48 -9.26 -1.65 -4.15
N LEU A 49 -9.64 -2.92 -4.00
CA LEU A 49 -10.88 -3.27 -3.30
C LEU A 49 -10.75 -2.96 -1.81
N ASN A 50 -11.83 -2.46 -1.20
CA ASN A 50 -11.83 -2.16 0.23
C ASN A 50 -11.49 -3.38 1.09
N THR A 51 -11.87 -4.56 0.64
CA THR A 51 -11.59 -5.82 1.35
C THR A 51 -10.11 -6.19 1.34
N GLN A 52 -9.30 -5.57 0.48
CA GLN A 52 -7.87 -5.87 0.35
C GLN A 52 -6.98 -4.89 1.12
N PHE A 53 -7.56 -3.93 1.80
CA PHE A 53 -6.82 -2.94 2.58
C PHE A 53 -7.26 -2.95 4.04
N THR A 54 -6.31 -2.79 4.95
CA THR A 54 -6.60 -2.61 6.36
C THR A 54 -5.62 -1.64 7.00
N THR A 55 -6.02 -1.05 8.11
CA THR A 55 -5.16 -0.24 8.97
C THR A 55 -4.85 -1.06 10.22
N GLY A 56 -3.58 -1.16 10.57
CA GLY A 56 -3.16 -1.93 11.74
C GLY A 56 -1.75 -2.44 11.58
N THR A 57 -1.42 -3.54 12.22
CA THR A 57 -0.08 -4.12 12.24
C THR A 57 0.07 -5.36 11.36
N SER A 58 -1.04 -5.99 11.00
CA SER A 58 -1.02 -7.20 10.19
C SER A 58 -2.38 -7.43 9.51
N ALA A 59 -2.39 -8.30 8.51
CA ALA A 59 -3.63 -8.73 7.88
C ALA A 59 -4.47 -9.52 8.89
N THR A 60 -5.78 -9.28 8.87
CA THR A 60 -6.73 -9.97 9.74
C THR A 60 -7.72 -10.82 8.96
N THR A 61 -7.71 -10.73 7.64
CA THR A 61 -8.50 -11.60 6.76
C THR A 61 -7.63 -12.13 5.63
N SER A 62 -8.07 -13.22 5.00
CA SER A 62 -7.36 -13.80 3.86
C SER A 62 -7.38 -12.88 2.62
N ALA A 63 -8.27 -11.90 2.58
CA ALA A 63 -8.36 -10.96 1.47
C ALA A 63 -7.43 -9.76 1.61
N HIS A 64 -6.97 -9.43 2.82
CA HIS A 64 -6.10 -8.28 3.04
C HIS A 64 -4.78 -8.45 2.32
N ARG A 65 -4.34 -7.40 1.61
CA ARG A 65 -3.07 -7.35 0.89
C ARG A 65 -2.21 -6.18 1.34
N PHE A 66 -2.82 -5.01 1.56
CA PHE A 66 -2.11 -3.82 1.99
C PHE A 66 -2.48 -3.46 3.42
N ILE A 67 -1.47 -3.21 4.25
CA ILE A 67 -1.62 -2.85 5.66
C ILE A 67 -0.90 -1.53 5.89
N TYR A 68 -1.61 -0.52 6.38
CA TYR A 68 -1.02 0.74 6.80
C TYR A 68 -1.01 0.82 8.31
N ASN A 69 0.20 0.94 8.89
CA ASN A 69 0.34 1.11 10.33
C ASN A 69 0.36 2.60 10.66
N ALA A 70 -0.75 3.13 11.17
CA ALA A 70 -0.90 4.55 11.46
C ALA A 70 0.00 5.02 12.60
N SER A 71 0.47 4.13 13.46
CA SER A 71 1.30 4.53 14.60
C SER A 71 2.74 4.87 14.18
N ASN A 72 3.24 4.32 13.08
CA ASN A 72 4.61 4.57 12.61
C ASN A 72 4.71 4.86 11.11
N GLY A 73 3.61 4.83 10.38
CA GLY A 73 3.58 5.12 8.95
C GLY A 73 4.00 3.99 8.04
N GLN A 74 4.29 2.82 8.55
CA GLN A 74 4.71 1.69 7.70
C GLN A 74 3.58 1.23 6.80
N LEU A 75 3.90 1.03 5.51
CA LEU A 75 3.01 0.42 4.54
C LEU A 75 3.55 -0.96 4.19
N LEU A 76 2.73 -1.98 4.42
CA LEU A 76 3.11 -3.38 4.26
C LEU A 76 2.28 -4.03 3.17
N TYR A 77 2.85 -5.03 2.51
CA TYR A 77 2.13 -5.88 1.56
C TYR A 77 2.21 -7.34 2.00
N ASP A 78 1.06 -7.99 2.10
CA ASP A 78 0.96 -9.41 2.47
C ASP A 78 0.35 -10.18 1.31
N ILE A 79 1.14 -11.03 0.66
CA ILE A 79 0.73 -11.71 -0.57
C ILE A 79 -0.39 -12.73 -0.35
N ASP A 80 -0.55 -13.24 0.86
CA ASP A 80 -1.55 -14.27 1.16
C ASP A 80 -2.50 -13.90 2.32
N GLY A 81 -2.48 -12.64 2.76
CA GLY A 81 -3.33 -12.19 3.86
C GLY A 81 -2.97 -12.90 5.16
N THR A 82 -3.89 -13.72 5.69
CA THR A 82 -3.66 -14.44 6.96
C THR A 82 -2.91 -15.75 6.78
N GLY A 83 -2.35 -16.02 5.60
CA GLY A 83 -1.55 -17.21 5.34
C GLY A 83 -0.21 -17.20 6.07
N THR A 84 0.67 -18.12 5.69
CA THR A 84 1.94 -18.33 6.38
C THR A 84 3.05 -17.37 5.95
N THR A 85 2.90 -16.67 4.83
CA THR A 85 3.90 -15.73 4.34
C THR A 85 3.79 -14.42 5.13
N ALA A 86 4.89 -13.96 5.69
CA ALA A 86 4.91 -12.72 6.45
C ALA A 86 4.75 -11.51 5.50
N ALA A 87 4.12 -10.44 6.01
CA ALA A 87 4.01 -9.18 5.27
C ALA A 87 5.39 -8.54 5.09
N SER A 88 5.58 -7.89 3.94
CA SER A 88 6.81 -7.17 3.60
C SER A 88 6.54 -5.67 3.58
N GLN A 89 7.43 -4.89 4.18
CA GLN A 89 7.31 -3.44 4.12
C GLN A 89 7.71 -2.95 2.74
N ILE A 90 6.87 -2.10 2.13
CA ILE A 90 7.15 -1.52 0.82
C ILE A 90 7.44 -0.03 0.90
N ALA A 91 6.94 0.66 1.92
CA ALA A 91 7.14 2.10 2.06
C ALA A 91 6.95 2.54 3.51
N THR A 92 7.39 3.77 3.80
CA THR A 92 7.06 4.46 5.04
C THR A 92 6.41 5.78 4.67
N LEU A 93 5.18 5.97 5.10
CA LEU A 93 4.44 7.22 4.96
C LEU A 93 4.51 7.98 6.29
N SER A 94 3.93 9.17 6.34
CA SER A 94 3.77 9.85 7.62
C SER A 94 2.78 9.07 8.50
N PRO A 95 2.94 9.07 9.83
CA PRO A 95 1.96 8.43 10.70
C PRO A 95 0.62 9.17 10.71
N THR A 96 -0.42 8.48 11.17
CA THR A 96 -1.75 9.05 11.42
C THR A 96 -2.46 9.61 10.18
N LEU A 97 -2.10 9.14 8.98
CA LEU A 97 -2.82 9.51 7.76
C LEU A 97 -4.12 8.70 7.62
N ALA A 98 -5.11 9.29 6.98
CA ALA A 98 -6.38 8.61 6.69
C ALA A 98 -6.30 7.82 5.38
N VAL A 99 -5.31 6.95 5.26
CA VAL A 99 -5.11 6.13 4.06
C VAL A 99 -6.26 5.13 3.92
N THR A 100 -6.76 4.98 2.71
CA THR A 100 -7.82 4.00 2.39
C THR A 100 -7.46 3.25 1.11
N ALA A 101 -8.25 2.22 0.79
CA ALA A 101 -8.07 1.48 -0.45
C ALA A 101 -8.13 2.38 -1.69
N SER A 102 -8.90 3.47 -1.64
CA SER A 102 -9.02 4.40 -2.76
C SER A 102 -7.72 5.16 -3.07
N ASN A 103 -6.74 5.13 -2.17
CA ASN A 103 -5.43 5.71 -2.42
C ASN A 103 -4.53 4.80 -3.27
N PHE A 104 -4.98 3.60 -3.62
CA PHE A 104 -4.21 2.62 -4.38
C PHE A 104 -4.89 2.32 -5.70
N VAL A 105 -4.11 2.27 -6.78
CA VAL A 105 -4.59 1.82 -8.09
C VAL A 105 -3.67 0.71 -8.59
N VAL A 106 -4.27 -0.39 -9.01
CA VAL A 106 -3.56 -1.57 -9.54
C VAL A 106 -3.53 -1.47 -11.07
N PHE A 107 -2.37 -1.69 -11.65
CA PHE A 107 -2.23 -1.69 -13.12
C PHE A 107 -1.61 -2.95 -13.69
#